data_23a9a35e0603456ece8de88b0a6fc74e
#
_entry.id   23a9a35e0603456ece8de88b0a6fc74e
#
_cell.length_a   1.000
_cell.length_b   1.000
_cell.length_c   1.000
_cell.angle_alpha   90.00
_cell.angle_beta   90.00
_cell.angle_gamma   90.00
#
_symmetry.space_group_name_H-M   'P 1'
#
loop_
_entity.id
_entity.type
_entity.pdbx_description
1 polymer ?
#
loop_
_entity_poly.entity_id
_entity_poly.type
_entity_poly.pdbx_seq_one_letter_code
_entity_poly.pdbx_strand_id
1 'polypeptide(L)'
;MGHDGIMQLRIFTEPQQGADYTTLLRVAKATEDLGFDAFFRSDHYLKIGGSSGLPGPTDAWTTLAGLARETSRIRLGTLVSSATFRYPGPLAIIVAEVDQMSGGRVELGLGAGWYAAEHAAYGIPFPDVGERFARYEEQLEVITGLWDVPDGGTFSFSGKHYTVVDSPALPKPVQRPRPPVIVGGSGPRRTPRLAARFADEYNVPFGSVDDTAAAFGRVREACAAAGRHETSMIYSAAQTVAVGRTSAELDRRAAAIGRKADELAESGIAGLPGQVVEKIRKFAEIGAEHIYLQVLDLHDLDHLELIASEVLPQV
;
A
#
# COMPACT_ATOMS: atom_id res chain seq x y z
N MET A 1 10.98 -24.38 -9.75
CA MET A 1 12.23 -23.80 -9.27
C MET A 1 11.80 -22.70 -8.33
N GLY A 2 12.05 -22.87 -7.04
CA GLY A 2 11.67 -21.87 -6.04
C GLY A 2 12.40 -20.55 -6.34
N HIS A 3 11.67 -19.46 -6.28
CA HIS A 3 12.30 -18.16 -6.15
C HIS A 3 13.02 -18.16 -4.80
N ASP A 4 14.34 -18.19 -4.80
CA ASP A 4 15.17 -17.79 -3.65
C ASP A 4 15.09 -16.25 -3.50
N GLY A 5 13.87 -15.72 -3.52
CA GLY A 5 13.60 -14.31 -3.33
C GLY A 5 13.54 -14.02 -1.84
N ILE A 6 14.44 -13.17 -1.36
CA ILE A 6 14.40 -12.59 -0.02
C ILE A 6 13.06 -11.85 0.12
N MET A 7 12.30 -12.16 1.18
CA MET A 7 11.06 -11.46 1.50
C MET A 7 11.35 -9.99 1.76
N GLN A 8 10.66 -9.08 1.06
CA GLN A 8 10.83 -7.65 1.30
C GLN A 8 9.89 -7.17 2.40
N LEU A 9 10.47 -6.61 3.44
CA LEU A 9 9.72 -5.98 4.53
C LEU A 9 9.57 -4.49 4.24
N ARG A 10 8.31 -4.03 4.16
CA ARG A 10 7.89 -2.66 3.86
C ARG A 10 7.18 -2.06 5.05
N ILE A 11 7.54 -0.86 5.47
CA ILE A 11 6.87 -0.17 6.57
C ILE A 11 5.60 0.49 6.05
N PHE A 12 4.49 0.23 6.72
CA PHE A 12 3.17 0.80 6.43
C PHE A 12 2.65 1.58 7.63
N THR A 13 2.20 2.81 7.39
CA THR A 13 1.74 3.73 8.44
C THR A 13 0.32 4.22 8.19
N GLU A 14 -0.38 4.61 9.27
CA GLU A 14 -1.71 5.19 9.23
C GLU A 14 -1.74 6.59 9.86
N PRO A 15 -1.33 7.63 9.13
CA PRO A 15 -1.16 8.99 9.67
C PRO A 15 -2.45 9.64 10.17
N GLN A 16 -3.60 9.24 9.67
CA GLN A 16 -4.90 9.73 10.12
C GLN A 16 -5.19 9.38 11.59
N GLN A 17 -4.44 8.46 12.17
CA GLN A 17 -4.55 8.11 13.58
C GLN A 17 -3.90 9.15 14.51
N GLY A 18 -3.13 10.09 13.94
CA GLY A 18 -2.56 11.21 14.69
C GLY A 18 -1.09 11.47 14.43
N ALA A 19 -0.66 11.59 13.17
CA ALA A 19 0.71 11.92 12.82
C ALA A 19 0.80 13.17 11.92
N ASP A 20 1.72 14.06 12.26
CA ASP A 20 2.11 15.17 11.41
C ASP A 20 3.25 14.79 10.42
N TYR A 21 3.59 15.73 9.54
CA TYR A 21 4.68 15.53 8.58
C TYR A 21 6.02 15.21 9.25
N THR A 22 6.35 15.89 10.36
CA THR A 22 7.61 15.69 11.07
C THR A 22 7.75 14.27 11.61
N THR A 23 6.66 13.73 12.15
CA THR A 23 6.60 12.32 12.61
C THR A 23 6.79 11.37 11.46
N LEU A 24 6.10 11.59 10.33
CA LEU A 24 6.21 10.72 9.14
C LEU A 24 7.61 10.78 8.53
N LEU A 25 8.23 11.96 8.46
CA LEU A 25 9.61 12.11 7.99
C LEU A 25 10.59 11.34 8.85
N ARG A 26 10.44 11.41 10.17
CA ARG A 26 11.29 10.66 11.10
C ARG A 26 11.17 9.15 10.89
N VAL A 27 9.95 8.63 10.74
CA VAL A 27 9.72 7.20 10.48
C VAL A 27 10.26 6.79 9.11
N ALA A 28 10.06 7.62 8.06
CA ALA A 28 10.57 7.33 6.72
C ALA A 28 12.12 7.30 6.69
N LYS A 29 12.79 8.22 7.38
CA LYS A 29 14.25 8.19 7.52
C LYS A 29 14.72 6.96 8.29
N ALA A 30 14.09 6.61 9.40
CA ALA A 30 14.40 5.40 10.13
C ALA A 30 14.19 4.14 9.25
N THR A 31 13.11 4.09 8.46
CA THR A 31 12.87 3.02 7.48
C THR A 31 14.03 2.89 6.50
N GLU A 32 14.52 4.01 5.97
CA GLU A 32 15.66 4.03 5.04
C GLU A 32 16.97 3.61 5.69
N ASP A 33 17.29 4.19 6.84
CA ASP A 33 18.55 3.99 7.56
C ASP A 33 18.68 2.54 8.09
N LEU A 34 17.56 1.93 8.48
CA LEU A 34 17.49 0.57 8.98
C LEU A 34 17.44 -0.53 7.91
N GLY A 35 17.41 -0.15 6.63
CA GLY A 35 17.52 -1.10 5.52
C GLY A 35 16.22 -1.69 5.02
N PHE A 36 15.06 -1.24 5.47
CA PHE A 36 13.77 -1.66 4.90
C PHE A 36 13.64 -1.24 3.43
N ASP A 37 12.82 -1.96 2.66
CA ASP A 37 12.64 -1.73 1.23
C ASP A 37 11.85 -0.46 0.93
N ALA A 38 10.78 -0.21 1.67
CA ALA A 38 9.83 0.84 1.35
C ALA A 38 9.13 1.44 2.57
N PHE A 39 8.66 2.67 2.41
CA PHE A 39 7.74 3.35 3.31
C PHE A 39 6.42 3.63 2.57
N PHE A 40 5.34 3.10 3.13
CA PHE A 40 3.98 3.28 2.64
C PHE A 40 3.10 3.93 3.68
N ARG A 41 2.04 4.59 3.20
CA ARG A 41 1.02 5.14 4.07
C ARG A 41 -0.38 4.91 3.52
N SER A 42 -1.37 4.84 4.42
CA SER A 42 -2.77 4.94 4.03
C SER A 42 -3.10 6.33 3.46
N ASP A 43 -4.15 6.42 2.67
CA ASP A 43 -4.72 7.68 2.19
C ASP A 43 -6.13 7.84 2.79
N HIS A 44 -6.16 8.23 4.06
CA HIS A 44 -7.38 8.47 4.83
C HIS A 44 -7.38 9.88 5.42
N TYR A 45 -8.56 10.49 5.45
CA TYR A 45 -8.78 11.84 5.99
C TYR A 45 -9.47 11.83 7.36
N LEU A 46 -9.93 10.68 7.85
CA LEU A 46 -10.57 10.57 9.15
C LEU A 46 -9.96 9.40 9.94
N LYS A 47 -9.78 9.60 11.23
CA LYS A 47 -9.32 8.55 12.15
C LYS A 47 -10.24 7.33 12.11
N ILE A 48 -9.66 6.16 12.36
CA ILE A 48 -10.38 4.89 12.44
C ILE A 48 -10.28 4.37 13.89
N GLY A 49 -11.41 3.96 14.45
CA GLY A 49 -11.47 3.44 15.82
C GLY A 49 -11.30 4.50 16.90
N GLY A 50 -10.66 4.12 18.01
CA GLY A 50 -10.61 4.90 19.26
C GLY A 50 -9.50 5.96 19.35
N SER A 51 -8.66 6.14 18.36
CA SER A 51 -7.58 7.15 18.37
C SER A 51 -8.15 8.57 18.47
N SER A 52 -7.33 9.53 18.92
CA SER A 52 -7.73 10.94 18.95
C SER A 52 -7.85 11.55 17.55
N GLY A 53 -7.02 11.08 16.62
CA GLY A 53 -6.86 11.65 15.30
C GLY A 53 -6.10 12.99 15.27
N LEU A 54 -5.65 13.48 16.43
CA LEU A 54 -4.86 14.73 16.50
C LEU A 54 -3.39 14.48 16.17
N PRO A 55 -2.71 15.39 15.46
CA PRO A 55 -3.12 16.76 15.07
C PRO A 55 -4.03 16.84 13.84
N GLY A 56 -4.43 15.73 13.25
CA GLY A 56 -5.30 15.67 12.09
C GLY A 56 -4.69 14.83 10.95
N PRO A 57 -5.46 14.60 9.88
CA PRO A 57 -4.94 13.88 8.72
C PRO A 57 -3.93 14.75 7.94
N THR A 58 -3.09 14.06 7.19
CA THR A 58 -2.25 14.66 6.15
C THR A 58 -2.66 14.11 4.79
N ASP A 59 -2.63 14.92 3.72
CA ASP A 59 -2.83 14.41 2.37
C ASP A 59 -1.67 13.47 1.98
N ALA A 60 -2.00 12.31 1.41
CA ALA A 60 -1.00 11.29 1.14
C ALA A 60 0.03 11.74 0.13
N TRP A 61 -0.40 12.28 -1.00
CA TRP A 61 0.50 12.60 -2.10
C TRP A 61 1.32 13.86 -1.83
N THR A 62 0.75 14.85 -1.12
CA THR A 62 1.50 16.00 -0.60
C THR A 62 2.61 15.55 0.36
N THR A 63 2.30 14.60 1.25
CA THR A 63 3.30 14.03 2.16
C THR A 63 4.39 13.27 1.41
N LEU A 64 3.99 12.39 0.47
CA LEU A 64 4.93 11.59 -0.31
C LEU A 64 5.85 12.46 -1.19
N ALA A 65 5.36 13.58 -1.72
CA ALA A 65 6.18 14.55 -2.45
C ALA A 65 7.32 15.12 -1.56
N GLY A 66 7.01 15.48 -0.32
CA GLY A 66 8.03 15.90 0.65
C GLY A 66 9.03 14.78 0.96
N LEU A 67 8.53 13.58 1.30
CA LEU A 67 9.37 12.42 1.61
C LEU A 67 10.25 12.00 0.43
N ALA A 68 9.77 12.16 -0.81
CA ALA A 68 10.54 11.87 -2.03
C ALA A 68 11.84 12.69 -2.13
N ARG A 69 11.83 13.91 -1.59
CA ARG A 69 13.02 14.80 -1.56
C ARG A 69 13.91 14.60 -0.34
N GLU A 70 13.36 14.04 0.74
CA GLU A 70 14.04 13.84 2.01
C GLU A 70 14.66 12.44 2.18
N THR A 71 14.32 11.51 1.27
CA THR A 71 14.85 10.15 1.19
C THR A 71 15.55 9.91 -0.14
N SER A 72 16.37 8.88 -0.25
CA SER A 72 17.20 8.61 -1.44
C SER A 72 17.08 7.20 -2.00
N ARG A 73 16.70 6.21 -1.18
CA ARG A 73 16.72 4.79 -1.53
C ARG A 73 15.36 4.12 -1.47
N ILE A 74 14.63 4.29 -0.35
CA ILE A 74 13.37 3.58 -0.12
C ILE A 74 12.31 3.91 -1.17
N ARG A 75 11.52 2.92 -1.53
CA ARG A 75 10.32 3.12 -2.33
C ARG A 75 9.24 3.78 -1.49
N LEU A 76 8.36 4.53 -2.13
CA LEU A 76 7.34 5.34 -1.49
C LEU A 76 5.99 5.10 -2.16
N GLY A 77 4.92 4.96 -1.38
CA GLY A 77 3.61 4.75 -1.99
C GLY A 77 2.43 4.85 -1.04
N THR A 78 1.26 4.65 -1.61
CA THR A 78 0.01 4.55 -0.86
C THR A 78 -0.45 3.10 -0.77
N LEU A 79 -0.99 2.71 0.38
CA LEU A 79 -1.62 1.40 0.57
C LEU A 79 -2.97 1.57 1.28
N VAL A 80 -4.01 1.95 0.56
CA VAL A 80 -4.06 2.39 -0.84
C VAL A 80 -4.84 3.71 -0.94
N SER A 81 -4.61 4.52 -1.99
CA SER A 81 -5.46 5.67 -2.29
C SER A 81 -6.87 5.22 -2.68
N SER A 82 -7.89 6.03 -2.30
CA SER A 82 -9.26 5.78 -2.69
C SER A 82 -9.58 6.42 -4.05
N ALA A 83 -10.14 5.64 -4.96
CA ALA A 83 -10.61 6.13 -6.26
C ALA A 83 -11.72 7.19 -6.17
N THR A 84 -12.30 7.37 -4.98
CA THR A 84 -13.32 8.40 -4.73
C THR A 84 -12.74 9.77 -4.39
N PHE A 85 -11.43 9.86 -4.05
CA PHE A 85 -10.83 11.11 -3.56
C PHE A 85 -10.36 12.03 -4.67
N ARG A 86 -9.89 11.49 -5.78
CA ARG A 86 -9.25 12.28 -6.85
C ARG A 86 -9.74 11.83 -8.23
N TYR A 87 -9.83 12.78 -9.16
CA TYR A 87 -10.03 12.46 -10.57
C TYR A 87 -8.77 11.79 -11.16
N PRO A 88 -8.93 10.86 -12.11
CA PRO A 88 -7.82 10.08 -12.65
C PRO A 88 -6.73 10.90 -13.33
N GLY A 89 -7.10 11.91 -14.12
CA GLY A 89 -6.14 12.79 -14.80
C GLY A 89 -5.23 13.54 -13.82
N PRO A 90 -5.77 14.32 -12.87
CA PRO A 90 -5.00 14.96 -11.83
C PRO A 90 -4.18 13.97 -11.00
N LEU A 91 -4.71 12.79 -10.66
CA LEU A 91 -3.95 11.79 -9.91
C LEU A 91 -2.76 11.26 -10.72
N ALA A 92 -2.94 10.99 -12.01
CA ALA A 92 -1.84 10.56 -12.88
C ALA A 92 -0.71 11.60 -12.94
N ILE A 93 -1.06 12.91 -12.99
CA ILE A 93 -0.09 14.01 -12.96
C ILE A 93 0.66 14.04 -11.62
N ILE A 94 -0.08 14.01 -10.51
CA ILE A 94 0.50 14.03 -9.15
C ILE A 94 1.49 12.89 -8.96
N VAL A 95 1.10 11.67 -9.31
CA VAL A 95 1.96 10.48 -9.16
C VAL A 95 3.21 10.58 -10.03
N ALA A 96 3.06 11.02 -11.29
CA ALA A 96 4.20 11.20 -12.19
C ALA A 96 5.17 12.29 -11.69
N GLU A 97 4.66 13.37 -11.09
CA GLU A 97 5.49 14.43 -10.52
C GLU A 97 6.25 13.93 -9.27
N VAL A 98 5.56 13.21 -8.36
CA VAL A 98 6.23 12.62 -7.19
C VAL A 98 7.24 11.56 -7.61
N ASP A 99 6.96 10.81 -8.68
CA ASP A 99 7.91 9.87 -9.26
C ASP A 99 9.18 10.58 -9.74
N GLN A 100 9.05 11.71 -10.45
CA GLN A 100 10.19 12.56 -10.84
C GLN A 100 10.93 13.09 -9.60
N MET A 101 10.23 13.59 -8.60
CA MET A 101 10.81 14.12 -7.37
C MET A 101 11.61 13.07 -6.61
N SER A 102 11.18 11.82 -6.65
CA SER A 102 11.84 10.68 -6.00
C SER A 102 12.97 10.05 -6.85
N GLY A 103 13.09 10.39 -8.13
CA GLY A 103 14.00 9.71 -9.05
C GLY A 103 13.54 8.28 -9.40
N GLY A 104 12.23 8.05 -9.49
CA GLY A 104 11.68 6.76 -9.94
C GLY A 104 11.45 5.73 -8.82
N ARG A 105 11.04 6.18 -7.62
CA ARG A 105 10.82 5.29 -6.46
C ARG A 105 9.35 5.16 -6.02
N VAL A 106 8.41 5.73 -6.77
CA VAL A 106 6.99 5.77 -6.39
C VAL A 106 6.23 4.52 -6.84
N GLU A 107 5.27 4.10 -6.04
CA GLU A 107 4.29 3.07 -6.37
C GLU A 107 2.88 3.58 -6.05
N LEU A 108 1.93 3.34 -6.96
CA LEU A 108 0.54 3.75 -6.80
C LEU A 108 -0.30 2.58 -6.30
N GLY A 109 -0.62 2.55 -5.01
CA GLY A 109 -1.71 1.73 -4.53
C GLY A 109 -3.06 2.43 -4.71
N LEU A 110 -4.02 1.77 -5.35
CA LEU A 110 -5.35 2.31 -5.63
C LEU A 110 -6.43 1.27 -5.30
N GLY A 111 -7.54 1.73 -4.72
CA GLY A 111 -8.67 0.90 -4.34
C GLY A 111 -10.01 1.61 -4.49
N ALA A 112 -11.11 0.86 -4.38
CA ALA A 112 -12.46 1.39 -4.60
C ALA A 112 -12.99 2.33 -3.48
N GLY A 113 -12.28 2.44 -2.35
CA GLY A 113 -12.77 3.12 -1.15
C GLY A 113 -13.76 2.28 -0.35
N TRP A 114 -13.78 2.49 0.97
CA TRP A 114 -14.64 1.71 1.87
C TRP A 114 -15.19 2.54 3.05
N TYR A 115 -14.50 3.57 3.49
CA TYR A 115 -14.81 4.29 4.73
C TYR A 115 -15.76 5.46 4.47
N ALA A 116 -17.06 5.20 4.58
CA ALA A 116 -18.13 6.18 4.30
C ALA A 116 -18.06 7.43 5.20
N ALA A 117 -17.64 7.27 6.47
CA ALA A 117 -17.63 8.36 7.43
C ALA A 117 -16.67 9.51 7.03
N GLU A 118 -15.51 9.20 6.48
CA GLU A 118 -14.57 10.24 6.01
C GLU A 118 -15.10 10.99 4.78
N HIS A 119 -15.81 10.30 3.91
CA HIS A 119 -16.46 10.93 2.75
C HIS A 119 -17.51 11.93 3.19
N ALA A 120 -18.36 11.54 4.16
CA ALA A 120 -19.34 12.43 4.73
C ALA A 120 -18.70 13.63 5.45
N ALA A 121 -17.63 13.40 6.21
CA ALA A 121 -16.95 14.44 6.99
C ALA A 121 -16.31 15.51 6.11
N TYR A 122 -15.86 15.16 4.92
CA TYR A 122 -15.15 16.07 4.00
C TYR A 122 -15.92 16.40 2.72
N GLY A 123 -17.21 16.06 2.65
CA GLY A 123 -18.09 16.41 1.52
C GLY A 123 -17.72 15.69 0.21
N ILE A 124 -17.10 14.51 0.33
CA ILE A 124 -16.69 13.69 -0.82
C ILE A 124 -17.84 12.75 -1.18
N PRO A 125 -18.28 12.69 -2.45
CA PRO A 125 -19.32 11.75 -2.86
C PRO A 125 -18.92 10.29 -2.60
N PHE A 126 -19.83 9.51 -2.01
CA PHE A 126 -19.63 8.09 -1.73
C PHE A 126 -20.78 7.27 -2.35
N PRO A 127 -20.72 6.98 -3.65
CA PRO A 127 -21.76 6.20 -4.32
C PRO A 127 -21.74 4.73 -3.85
N ASP A 128 -22.72 3.95 -4.30
CA ASP A 128 -22.78 2.53 -3.98
C ASP A 128 -21.52 1.77 -4.44
N VAL A 129 -21.32 0.57 -3.88
CA VAL A 129 -20.13 -0.23 -4.15
C VAL A 129 -20.00 -0.60 -5.64
N GLY A 130 -21.13 -0.74 -6.35
CA GLY A 130 -21.13 -1.05 -7.78
C GLY A 130 -20.53 0.09 -8.60
N GLU A 131 -20.98 1.32 -8.33
CA GLU A 131 -20.47 2.52 -8.98
C GLU A 131 -19.02 2.82 -8.60
N ARG A 132 -18.65 2.68 -7.31
CA ARG A 132 -17.25 2.86 -6.89
C ARG A 132 -16.29 1.95 -7.65
N PHE A 133 -16.64 0.68 -7.82
CA PHE A 133 -15.82 -0.24 -8.61
C PHE A 133 -15.79 0.10 -10.10
N ALA A 134 -16.90 0.60 -10.68
CA ALA A 134 -16.91 1.05 -12.07
C ALA A 134 -15.99 2.27 -12.26
N ARG A 135 -16.07 3.26 -11.36
CA ARG A 135 -15.16 4.42 -11.34
C ARG A 135 -13.70 3.99 -11.15
N TYR A 136 -13.44 3.04 -10.27
CA TYR A 136 -12.10 2.52 -10.01
C TYR A 136 -11.50 1.84 -11.25
N GLU A 137 -12.28 1.02 -11.97
CA GLU A 137 -11.85 0.39 -13.21
C GLU A 137 -11.49 1.43 -14.28
N GLU A 138 -12.36 2.43 -14.51
CA GLU A 138 -12.08 3.52 -15.44
C GLU A 138 -10.88 4.38 -15.01
N GLN A 139 -10.68 4.60 -13.70
CA GLN A 139 -9.50 5.31 -13.22
C GLN A 139 -8.20 4.56 -13.51
N LEU A 140 -8.15 3.26 -13.27
CA LEU A 140 -6.99 2.44 -13.61
C LEU A 140 -6.69 2.54 -15.11
N GLU A 141 -7.72 2.48 -15.96
CA GLU A 141 -7.57 2.57 -17.41
C GLU A 141 -7.06 3.96 -17.86
N VAL A 142 -7.60 5.02 -17.28
CA VAL A 142 -7.16 6.38 -17.59
C VAL A 142 -5.73 6.64 -17.11
N ILE A 143 -5.41 6.26 -15.87
CA ILE A 143 -4.10 6.53 -15.29
C ILE A 143 -3.00 5.76 -16.03
N THR A 144 -3.18 4.46 -16.24
CA THR A 144 -2.20 3.65 -16.98
C THR A 144 -2.10 4.09 -18.44
N GLY A 145 -3.22 4.37 -19.10
CA GLY A 145 -3.24 4.87 -20.46
C GLY A 145 -2.51 6.20 -20.64
N LEU A 146 -2.66 7.16 -19.70
CA LEU A 146 -1.90 8.42 -19.72
C LEU A 146 -0.38 8.17 -19.59
N TRP A 147 0.04 7.22 -18.76
CA TRP A 147 1.46 6.93 -18.58
C TRP A 147 2.06 6.14 -19.75
N ASP A 148 1.30 5.22 -20.35
CA ASP A 148 1.76 4.30 -21.41
C ASP A 148 1.87 4.97 -22.79
N VAL A 149 1.19 6.10 -23.03
CA VAL A 149 1.30 6.84 -24.30
C VAL A 149 2.74 7.28 -24.55
N PRO A 150 3.33 7.00 -25.73
CA PRO A 150 4.66 7.48 -26.08
C PRO A 150 4.79 9.01 -26.03
N ASP A 151 6.01 9.50 -25.84
CA ASP A 151 6.29 10.94 -25.86
C ASP A 151 5.85 11.57 -27.18
N GLY A 152 5.10 12.67 -27.08
CA GLY A 152 4.51 13.37 -28.24
C GLY A 152 3.18 12.78 -28.74
N GLY A 153 2.71 11.68 -28.17
CA GLY A 153 1.40 11.14 -28.44
C GLY A 153 0.28 11.81 -27.62
N THR A 154 -0.96 11.47 -27.92
CA THR A 154 -2.14 11.90 -27.16
C THR A 154 -2.92 10.70 -26.66
N PHE A 155 -3.65 10.88 -25.56
CA PHE A 155 -4.54 9.89 -24.99
C PHE A 155 -5.97 10.38 -24.95
N SER A 156 -6.89 9.56 -25.43
CA SER A 156 -8.32 9.79 -25.31
C SER A 156 -9.00 8.56 -24.69
N PHE A 157 -10.01 8.81 -23.86
CA PHE A 157 -10.80 7.78 -23.20
C PHE A 157 -12.25 8.24 -23.12
N SER A 158 -13.21 7.34 -23.37
CA SER A 158 -14.63 7.61 -23.25
C SER A 158 -15.29 6.49 -22.46
N GLY A 159 -15.45 6.70 -21.15
CA GLY A 159 -16.12 5.80 -20.24
C GLY A 159 -17.49 6.32 -19.80
N LYS A 160 -18.10 5.62 -18.86
CA LYS A 160 -19.36 6.02 -18.22
C LYS A 160 -19.17 7.17 -17.23
N HIS A 161 -18.04 7.19 -16.54
CA HIS A 161 -17.76 8.10 -15.42
C HIS A 161 -16.71 9.16 -15.77
N TYR A 162 -15.80 8.85 -16.69
CA TYR A 162 -14.73 9.75 -17.09
C TYR A 162 -14.60 9.84 -18.60
N THR A 163 -14.27 11.04 -19.08
CA THR A 163 -13.95 11.32 -20.46
C THR A 163 -12.67 12.12 -20.53
N VAL A 164 -11.73 11.67 -21.34
CA VAL A 164 -10.46 12.37 -21.62
C VAL A 164 -10.39 12.58 -23.13
N VAL A 165 -10.09 13.81 -23.57
CA VAL A 165 -10.03 14.15 -24.99
C VAL A 165 -8.66 14.72 -25.30
N ASP A 166 -7.94 14.05 -26.21
CA ASP A 166 -6.66 14.50 -26.77
C ASP A 166 -5.65 15.02 -25.74
N SER A 167 -5.62 14.36 -24.55
CA SER A 167 -4.66 14.72 -23.51
C SER A 167 -3.23 14.52 -24.02
N PRO A 168 -2.32 15.50 -23.82
CA PRO A 168 -0.91 15.33 -24.16
C PRO A 168 -0.20 14.29 -23.28
N ALA A 169 -0.91 13.72 -22.31
CA ALA A 169 -0.41 12.69 -21.38
C ALA A 169 0.91 13.07 -20.70
N LEU A 170 0.99 14.30 -20.19
CA LEU A 170 2.15 14.90 -19.53
C LEU A 170 1.78 15.36 -18.11
N PRO A 171 2.76 15.38 -17.16
CA PRO A 171 4.14 14.91 -17.31
C PRO A 171 4.24 13.39 -17.40
N LYS A 172 5.35 12.87 -17.93
CA LYS A 172 5.66 11.45 -17.89
C LYS A 172 6.39 11.11 -16.60
N PRO A 173 6.10 9.95 -15.98
CA PRO A 173 6.90 9.45 -14.88
C PRO A 173 8.33 9.11 -15.34
N VAL A 174 9.26 9.01 -14.39
CA VAL A 174 10.65 8.58 -14.65
C VAL A 174 10.71 7.07 -14.89
N GLN A 175 9.96 6.31 -14.12
CA GLN A 175 9.91 4.85 -14.23
C GLN A 175 9.38 4.40 -15.59
N ARG A 176 9.95 3.32 -16.11
CA ARG A 176 9.52 2.71 -17.38
C ARG A 176 9.18 1.23 -17.15
N PRO A 177 8.08 0.73 -17.71
CA PRO A 177 7.12 1.45 -18.57
C PRO A 177 6.34 2.54 -17.80
N ARG A 178 6.12 2.39 -16.48
CA ARG A 178 5.36 3.30 -15.61
C ARG A 178 5.64 2.98 -14.12
N PRO A 179 5.22 3.84 -13.17
CA PRO A 179 5.19 3.47 -11.76
C PRO A 179 4.37 2.20 -11.53
N PRO A 180 4.81 1.27 -10.67
CA PRO A 180 4.04 0.08 -10.32
C PRO A 180 2.66 0.45 -9.75
N VAL A 181 1.65 -0.31 -10.15
CA VAL A 181 0.28 -0.18 -9.66
C VAL A 181 -0.02 -1.34 -8.71
N ILE A 182 -0.43 -1.01 -7.48
CA ILE A 182 -0.86 -1.97 -6.47
C ILE A 182 -2.38 -1.98 -6.40
N VAL A 183 -2.99 -3.12 -6.63
CA VAL A 183 -4.42 -3.35 -6.42
C VAL A 183 -4.61 -4.06 -5.10
N GLY A 184 -5.31 -3.41 -4.15
CA GLY A 184 -5.57 -3.95 -2.83
C GLY A 184 -7.00 -4.45 -2.65
N GLY A 185 -7.17 -5.44 -1.78
CA GLY A 185 -8.47 -5.93 -1.34
C GLY A 185 -8.68 -7.43 -1.46
N SER A 186 -9.67 -7.96 -0.75
CA SER A 186 -9.98 -9.40 -0.67
C SER A 186 -11.25 -9.81 -1.42
N GLY A 187 -11.87 -8.90 -2.17
CA GLY A 187 -13.11 -9.16 -2.91
C GLY A 187 -12.99 -10.32 -3.90
N PRO A 188 -14.01 -11.22 -3.97
CA PRO A 188 -13.83 -12.50 -4.66
C PRO A 188 -13.91 -12.44 -6.19
N ARG A 189 -14.42 -11.38 -6.79
CA ARG A 189 -14.69 -11.33 -8.24
C ARG A 189 -14.07 -10.12 -8.94
N ARG A 190 -14.37 -8.89 -8.49
CA ARG A 190 -13.95 -7.66 -9.19
C ARG A 190 -12.46 -7.41 -8.97
N THR A 191 -11.98 -7.53 -7.73
CA THR A 191 -10.59 -7.28 -7.39
C THR A 191 -9.62 -8.19 -8.16
N PRO A 192 -9.80 -9.53 -8.25
CA PRO A 192 -8.95 -10.39 -9.06
C PRO A 192 -8.89 -9.98 -10.53
N ARG A 193 -10.03 -9.62 -11.12
CA ARG A 193 -10.10 -9.18 -12.52
C ARG A 193 -9.33 -7.88 -12.75
N LEU A 194 -9.47 -6.90 -11.85
CA LEU A 194 -8.74 -5.64 -11.95
C LEU A 194 -7.25 -5.82 -11.73
N ALA A 195 -6.86 -6.65 -10.75
CA ALA A 195 -5.47 -7.00 -10.52
C ALA A 195 -4.85 -7.65 -11.77
N ALA A 196 -5.49 -8.67 -12.33
CA ALA A 196 -5.02 -9.34 -13.54
C ALA A 196 -4.85 -8.40 -14.73
N ARG A 197 -5.67 -7.35 -14.84
CA ARG A 197 -5.65 -6.42 -15.96
C ARG A 197 -4.62 -5.30 -15.80
N PHE A 198 -4.46 -4.75 -14.58
CA PHE A 198 -3.76 -3.48 -14.38
C PHE A 198 -2.59 -3.54 -13.39
N ALA A 199 -2.60 -4.48 -12.43
CA ALA A 199 -1.67 -4.44 -11.32
C ALA A 199 -0.30 -5.04 -11.64
N ASP A 200 0.72 -4.46 -11.08
CA ASP A 200 2.07 -5.02 -10.98
C ASP A 200 2.21 -5.78 -9.65
N GLU A 201 1.42 -5.37 -8.63
CA GLU A 201 1.35 -6.01 -7.32
C GLU A 201 -0.10 -6.15 -6.85
N TYR A 202 -0.43 -7.30 -6.25
CA TYR A 202 -1.70 -7.55 -5.59
C TYR A 202 -1.50 -7.69 -4.08
N ASN A 203 -2.21 -6.84 -3.31
CA ASN A 203 -2.10 -6.80 -1.85
C ASN A 203 -3.37 -7.27 -1.14
N VAL A 204 -3.23 -8.17 -0.17
CA VAL A 204 -4.30 -8.60 0.74
C VAL A 204 -4.16 -7.89 2.09
N PRO A 205 -5.14 -7.04 2.48
CA PRO A 205 -5.09 -6.35 3.76
C PRO A 205 -5.58 -7.26 4.90
N PHE A 206 -4.76 -7.44 5.94
CA PHE A 206 -5.09 -8.00 7.25
C PHE A 206 -5.79 -9.37 7.23
N GLY A 207 -5.57 -10.16 6.20
CA GLY A 207 -6.10 -11.52 6.11
C GLY A 207 -5.26 -12.52 6.90
N SER A 208 -5.89 -13.64 7.33
CA SER A 208 -5.14 -14.81 7.78
C SER A 208 -4.27 -15.38 6.65
N VAL A 209 -3.31 -16.27 6.95
CA VAL A 209 -2.51 -16.94 5.92
C VAL A 209 -3.41 -17.68 4.93
N ASP A 210 -4.43 -18.40 5.43
CA ASP A 210 -5.35 -19.18 4.59
C ASP A 210 -6.23 -18.28 3.72
N ASP A 211 -6.79 -17.18 4.26
CA ASP A 211 -7.58 -16.23 3.49
C ASP A 211 -6.72 -15.54 2.43
N THR A 212 -5.47 -15.23 2.76
CA THR A 212 -4.50 -14.64 1.84
C THR A 212 -4.15 -15.61 0.71
N ALA A 213 -3.88 -16.88 1.03
CA ALA A 213 -3.63 -17.92 0.04
C ALA A 213 -4.81 -18.09 -0.93
N ALA A 214 -6.05 -18.13 -0.38
CA ALA A 214 -7.26 -18.21 -1.19
C ALA A 214 -7.43 -16.98 -2.10
N ALA A 215 -7.09 -15.76 -1.60
CA ALA A 215 -7.15 -14.54 -2.39
C ALA A 215 -6.09 -14.53 -3.51
N PHE A 216 -4.86 -14.97 -3.22
CA PHE A 216 -3.81 -15.14 -4.23
C PHE A 216 -4.21 -16.15 -5.31
N GLY A 217 -4.82 -17.28 -4.92
CA GLY A 217 -5.34 -18.28 -5.86
C GLY A 217 -6.32 -17.68 -6.86
N ARG A 218 -7.29 -16.89 -6.40
CA ARG A 218 -8.25 -16.21 -7.28
C ARG A 218 -7.59 -15.23 -8.27
N VAL A 219 -6.53 -14.54 -7.84
CA VAL A 219 -5.81 -13.63 -8.74
C VAL A 219 -4.96 -14.41 -9.74
N ARG A 220 -4.30 -15.51 -9.34
CA ARG A 220 -3.57 -16.40 -10.27
C ARG A 220 -4.51 -16.96 -11.36
N GLU A 221 -5.70 -17.41 -10.97
CA GLU A 221 -6.73 -17.87 -11.93
C GLU A 221 -7.15 -16.74 -12.89
N ALA A 222 -7.36 -15.53 -12.38
CA ALA A 222 -7.72 -14.39 -13.22
C ALA A 222 -6.58 -13.99 -14.18
N CYS A 223 -5.32 -14.01 -13.73
CA CYS A 223 -4.15 -13.78 -14.58
C CYS A 223 -4.06 -14.84 -15.69
N ALA A 224 -4.21 -16.11 -15.36
CA ALA A 224 -4.20 -17.20 -16.34
C ALA A 224 -5.32 -17.03 -17.38
N ALA A 225 -6.54 -16.68 -16.94
CA ALA A 225 -7.67 -16.40 -17.83
C ALA A 225 -7.43 -15.20 -18.75
N ALA A 226 -6.64 -14.22 -18.30
CA ALA A 226 -6.24 -13.04 -19.09
C ALA A 226 -5.01 -13.31 -19.99
N GLY A 227 -4.45 -14.53 -20.00
CA GLY A 227 -3.22 -14.86 -20.73
C GLY A 227 -1.96 -14.22 -20.16
N ARG A 228 -2.00 -13.79 -18.90
CA ARG A 228 -0.90 -13.14 -18.22
C ARG A 228 -0.01 -14.16 -17.53
N HIS A 229 1.31 -14.02 -17.67
CA HIS A 229 2.26 -14.94 -17.04
C HIS A 229 2.19 -14.83 -15.51
N GLU A 230 2.22 -15.94 -14.80
CA GLU A 230 2.09 -15.97 -13.35
C GLU A 230 3.17 -15.19 -12.59
N THR A 231 4.41 -15.16 -13.12
CA THR A 231 5.55 -14.41 -12.53
C THR A 231 5.53 -12.90 -12.83
N SER A 232 4.50 -12.41 -13.52
CA SER A 232 4.36 -10.97 -13.81
C SER A 232 3.62 -10.19 -12.73
N MET A 233 3.21 -10.86 -11.65
CA MET A 233 2.46 -10.30 -10.53
C MET A 233 3.24 -10.56 -9.24
N ILE A 234 3.51 -9.48 -8.50
CA ILE A 234 4.01 -9.56 -7.13
C ILE A 234 2.81 -9.77 -6.20
N TYR A 235 2.93 -10.70 -5.27
CA TYR A 235 1.92 -10.96 -4.25
C TYR A 235 2.37 -10.44 -2.90
N SER A 236 1.50 -9.73 -2.19
CA SER A 236 1.83 -9.13 -0.90
C SER A 236 0.68 -9.19 0.10
N ALA A 237 1.02 -9.06 1.37
CA ALA A 237 0.06 -8.93 2.45
C ALA A 237 0.41 -7.77 3.38
N ALA A 238 -0.60 -7.07 3.90
CA ALA A 238 -0.43 -6.09 4.96
C ALA A 238 -0.88 -6.69 6.31
N GLN A 239 -0.07 -6.49 7.35
CA GLN A 239 -0.32 -7.05 8.67
C GLN A 239 0.07 -6.05 9.76
N THR A 240 -0.76 -5.93 10.81
CA THR A 240 -0.37 -5.16 11.99
C THR A 240 0.80 -5.86 12.68
N VAL A 241 1.85 -5.12 13.02
CA VAL A 241 3.06 -5.68 13.62
C VAL A 241 3.26 -5.22 15.06
N ALA A 242 3.66 -6.14 15.94
CA ALA A 242 4.20 -5.85 17.26
C ALA A 242 5.26 -6.88 17.63
N VAL A 243 6.50 -6.43 17.84
CA VAL A 243 7.62 -7.29 18.21
C VAL A 243 8.18 -6.86 19.55
N GLY A 244 8.47 -7.78 20.44
CA GLY A 244 9.12 -7.51 21.72
C GLY A 244 10.32 -8.43 21.95
N ARG A 245 11.41 -7.93 22.56
CA ARG A 245 12.53 -8.77 23.01
C ARG A 245 12.11 -9.72 24.12
N THR A 246 11.09 -9.31 24.87
CA THR A 246 10.46 -10.06 25.95
C THR A 246 8.93 -9.96 25.86
N SER A 247 8.22 -10.87 26.51
CA SER A 247 6.74 -10.80 26.60
C SER A 247 6.26 -9.47 27.19
N ALA A 248 6.94 -8.94 28.21
CA ALA A 248 6.58 -7.66 28.83
C ALA A 248 6.73 -6.48 27.86
N GLU A 249 7.75 -6.51 26.99
CA GLU A 249 7.94 -5.49 25.96
C GLU A 249 6.88 -5.60 24.85
N LEU A 250 6.53 -6.82 24.45
CA LEU A 250 5.45 -7.09 23.51
C LEU A 250 4.11 -6.59 24.06
N ASP A 251 3.79 -6.92 25.33
CA ASP A 251 2.56 -6.47 25.98
C ASP A 251 2.47 -4.93 26.03
N ARG A 252 3.57 -4.26 26.35
CA ARG A 252 3.68 -2.79 26.34
C ARG A 252 3.37 -2.22 24.97
N ARG A 253 3.97 -2.76 23.90
CA ARG A 253 3.76 -2.31 22.51
C ARG A 253 2.34 -2.58 22.05
N ALA A 254 1.78 -3.74 22.34
CA ALA A 254 0.40 -4.05 22.04
C ALA A 254 -0.57 -3.09 22.76
N ALA A 255 -0.34 -2.84 24.05
CA ALA A 255 -1.16 -1.90 24.82
C ALA A 255 -1.06 -0.45 24.30
N ALA A 256 0.11 0.00 23.83
CA ALA A 256 0.31 1.33 23.27
C ALA A 256 -0.57 1.60 22.03
N ILE A 257 -0.90 0.55 21.27
CA ILE A 257 -1.81 0.61 20.11
C ILE A 257 -3.24 0.17 20.43
N GLY A 258 -3.59 0.03 21.73
CA GLY A 258 -4.93 -0.33 22.17
C GLY A 258 -5.31 -1.79 21.90
N ARG A 259 -4.34 -2.71 21.81
CA ARG A 259 -4.56 -4.13 21.54
C ARG A 259 -3.95 -5.00 22.62
N LYS A 260 -4.27 -6.28 22.62
CA LYS A 260 -3.60 -7.27 23.46
C LYS A 260 -2.62 -8.08 22.61
N ALA A 261 -1.52 -8.54 23.24
CA ALA A 261 -0.47 -9.28 22.55
C ALA A 261 -0.96 -10.61 21.95
N ASP A 262 -1.82 -11.34 22.67
CA ASP A 262 -2.42 -12.60 22.23
C ASP A 262 -3.35 -12.39 21.02
N GLU A 263 -4.22 -11.36 21.05
CA GLU A 263 -5.09 -11.00 19.92
C GLU A 263 -4.27 -10.62 18.68
N LEU A 264 -3.18 -9.88 18.84
CA LEU A 264 -2.28 -9.53 17.75
C LEU A 264 -1.49 -10.74 17.23
N ALA A 265 -1.13 -11.67 18.11
CA ALA A 265 -0.47 -12.91 17.70
C ALA A 265 -1.39 -13.79 16.84
N GLU A 266 -2.69 -13.72 17.00
CA GLU A 266 -3.67 -14.43 16.17
C GLU A 266 -3.96 -13.69 14.86
N SER A 267 -4.19 -12.38 14.92
CA SER A 267 -4.73 -11.57 13.81
C SER A 267 -3.71 -10.75 13.02
N GLY A 268 -2.46 -10.69 13.46
CA GLY A 268 -1.39 -9.90 12.85
C GLY A 268 -0.05 -10.63 12.91
N ILE A 269 1.04 -9.91 12.78
CA ILE A 269 2.42 -10.39 12.92
C ILE A 269 2.95 -9.89 14.27
N ALA A 270 2.72 -10.66 15.35
CA ALA A 270 3.15 -10.27 16.69
C ALA A 270 3.78 -11.42 17.44
N GLY A 271 4.75 -11.10 18.32
CA GLY A 271 5.49 -12.07 19.12
C GLY A 271 6.91 -11.63 19.43
N LEU A 272 7.70 -12.58 19.94
CA LEU A 272 9.16 -12.46 20.04
C LEU A 272 9.77 -12.58 18.61
N PRO A 273 10.99 -12.10 18.37
CA PRO A 273 11.57 -12.07 17.01
C PRO A 273 11.45 -13.39 16.24
N GLY A 274 11.80 -14.53 16.85
CA GLY A 274 11.70 -15.85 16.21
C GLY A 274 10.27 -16.22 15.80
N GLN A 275 9.26 -15.88 16.62
CA GLN A 275 7.85 -16.13 16.30
C GLN A 275 7.37 -15.27 15.13
N VAL A 276 7.86 -14.03 15.06
CA VAL A 276 7.57 -13.11 13.96
C VAL A 276 8.17 -13.61 12.65
N VAL A 277 9.44 -14.07 12.69
CA VAL A 277 10.11 -14.70 11.53
C VAL A 277 9.32 -15.90 11.02
N GLU A 278 8.91 -16.82 11.90
CA GLU A 278 8.10 -17.99 11.54
C GLU A 278 6.78 -17.59 10.86
N LYS A 279 6.14 -16.53 11.35
CA LYS A 279 4.88 -16.05 10.80
C LYS A 279 5.06 -15.41 9.42
N ILE A 280 6.11 -14.62 9.22
CA ILE A 280 6.47 -14.06 7.91
C ILE A 280 6.76 -15.17 6.91
N ARG A 281 7.49 -16.22 7.32
CA ARG A 281 7.79 -17.38 6.46
C ARG A 281 6.52 -18.11 5.98
N LYS A 282 5.46 -18.20 6.81
CA LYS A 282 4.18 -18.76 6.37
C LYS A 282 3.54 -17.95 5.24
N PHE A 283 3.69 -16.63 5.23
CA PHE A 283 3.27 -15.83 4.09
C PHE A 283 4.16 -16.06 2.85
N ALA A 284 5.47 -16.26 3.03
CA ALA A 284 6.36 -16.62 1.92
C ALA A 284 5.99 -17.98 1.30
N GLU A 285 5.64 -18.97 2.13
CA GLU A 285 5.24 -20.32 1.67
C GLU A 285 3.99 -20.29 0.76
N ILE A 286 3.08 -19.34 0.94
CA ILE A 286 1.92 -19.15 0.07
C ILE A 286 2.20 -18.27 -1.15
N GLY A 287 3.45 -17.77 -1.26
CA GLY A 287 3.95 -16.99 -2.39
C GLY A 287 3.84 -15.50 -2.23
N ALA A 288 3.80 -14.97 -1.00
CA ALA A 288 4.01 -13.55 -0.76
C ALA A 288 5.48 -13.19 -0.96
N GLU A 289 5.73 -12.09 -1.66
CA GLU A 289 7.06 -11.53 -1.92
C GLU A 289 7.31 -10.28 -1.07
N HIS A 290 6.23 -9.54 -0.74
CA HIS A 290 6.30 -8.38 0.15
C HIS A 290 5.36 -8.54 1.34
N ILE A 291 5.83 -8.11 2.51
CA ILE A 291 5.00 -7.92 3.71
C ILE A 291 5.04 -6.45 4.12
N TYR A 292 3.87 -5.84 4.16
CA TYR A 292 3.68 -4.49 4.68
C TYR A 292 3.39 -4.57 6.18
N LEU A 293 4.35 -4.16 6.97
CA LEU A 293 4.27 -4.13 8.41
C LEU A 293 3.57 -2.84 8.86
N GLN A 294 2.30 -2.95 9.24
CA GLN A 294 1.55 -1.82 9.78
C GLN A 294 2.08 -1.45 11.17
N VAL A 295 2.78 -0.35 11.24
CA VAL A 295 3.28 0.26 12.47
C VAL A 295 2.29 1.34 12.91
N LEU A 296 1.64 1.16 14.07
CA LEU A 296 0.63 2.10 14.57
C LEU A 296 1.19 3.08 15.61
N ASP A 297 2.20 2.68 16.39
CA ASP A 297 2.94 3.61 17.25
C ASP A 297 4.16 4.18 16.51
N LEU A 298 3.98 5.35 15.91
CA LEU A 298 5.00 6.03 15.11
C LEU A 298 6.06 6.75 15.96
N HIS A 299 5.94 6.70 17.30
CA HIS A 299 6.93 7.27 18.22
C HIS A 299 7.94 6.25 18.72
N ASP A 300 7.63 4.95 18.65
CA ASP A 300 8.52 3.86 19.07
C ASP A 300 9.46 3.43 17.93
N LEU A 301 10.53 4.21 17.68
CA LEU A 301 11.53 3.85 16.65
C LEU A 301 12.39 2.65 17.07
N ASP A 302 12.54 2.35 18.38
CA ASP A 302 13.19 1.15 18.86
C ASP A 302 12.47 -0.14 18.38
N HIS A 303 11.17 -0.06 18.13
CA HIS A 303 10.42 -1.14 17.48
C HIS A 303 10.92 -1.43 16.06
N LEU A 304 11.17 -0.38 15.24
CA LEU A 304 11.74 -0.54 13.90
C LEU A 304 13.18 -1.08 13.96
N GLU A 305 14.00 -0.58 14.90
CA GLU A 305 15.36 -1.06 15.12
C GLU A 305 15.37 -2.55 15.50
N LEU A 306 14.46 -2.98 16.38
CA LEU A 306 14.31 -4.39 16.75
C LEU A 306 13.95 -5.26 15.55
N ILE A 307 12.98 -4.85 14.73
CA ILE A 307 12.57 -5.58 13.53
C ILE A 307 13.74 -5.65 12.53
N ALA A 308 14.46 -4.56 12.34
CA ALA A 308 15.57 -4.49 11.41
C ALA A 308 16.75 -5.36 11.84
N SER A 309 17.06 -5.42 13.14
CA SER A 309 18.19 -6.20 13.65
C SER A 309 17.90 -7.69 13.82
N GLU A 310 16.67 -8.04 14.23
CA GLU A 310 16.37 -9.41 14.67
C GLU A 310 15.43 -10.17 13.71
N VAL A 311 14.71 -9.48 12.85
CA VAL A 311 13.72 -10.10 11.93
C VAL A 311 14.17 -10.00 10.48
N LEU A 312 14.47 -8.79 9.99
CA LEU A 312 14.81 -8.54 8.59
C LEU A 312 15.95 -9.44 8.05
N PRO A 313 17.04 -9.73 8.76
CA PRO A 313 18.11 -10.59 8.26
C PRO A 313 17.74 -12.07 8.12
N GLN A 314 16.58 -12.48 8.60
CA GLN A 314 16.17 -13.88 8.68
C GLN A 314 15.05 -14.27 7.71
N VAL A 315 14.57 -13.33 6.88
CA VAL A 315 13.39 -13.55 6.02
C VAL A 315 13.65 -13.20 4.57
#